data_765a74b24c140513da2a0b3e69e8ee2b
#
_entry.id   765a74b24c140513da2a0b3e69e8ee2b
#
_cell.length_a   1.000
_cell.length_b   1.000
_cell.length_c   1.000
_cell.angle_alpha   90.00
_cell.angle_beta   90.00
_cell.angle_gamma   90.00
#
_symmetry.space_group_name_H-M   'P 1'
#
loop_
_entity.id
_entity.type
_entity.pdbx_description
1 polymer ?
#
loop_
_entity_poly.entity_id
_entity_poly.type
_entity_poly.pdbx_seq_one_letter_code
_entity_poly.pdbx_strand_id
1 'polypeptide(L)'
;MRKSVKVRILIFDILNEIHQKNINFDDSFLHLTQNLNLDDRDRSMIYNVVLNSIRNNFYISNVLNNFLQKKTSLKIRILLLSAITQILYLDFKNYAVTNDTVEVAKIKKLNPGLINSLL
;
A
#
# COMPACT_ATOMS: atom_id res chain seq x y z
N MET A 1 -3.23 18.11 -1.71
CA MET A 1 -3.04 16.65 -1.95
C MET A 1 -4.39 16.02 -2.24
N ARG A 2 -4.47 15.21 -3.29
CA ARG A 2 -5.72 14.56 -3.66
C ARG A 2 -6.16 13.56 -2.58
N LYS A 3 -7.47 13.42 -2.40
CA LYS A 3 -8.05 12.50 -1.41
C LYS A 3 -7.61 11.05 -1.65
N SER A 4 -7.53 10.64 -2.91
CA SER A 4 -7.11 9.28 -3.27
C SER A 4 -5.68 8.99 -2.86
N VAL A 5 -4.80 9.98 -2.88
CA VAL A 5 -3.41 9.85 -2.41
C VAL A 5 -3.38 9.74 -0.88
N LYS A 6 -4.19 10.55 -0.18
CA LYS A 6 -4.27 10.48 1.29
C LYS A 6 -4.71 9.10 1.77
N VAL A 7 -5.70 8.51 1.11
CA VAL A 7 -6.18 7.15 1.43
C VAL A 7 -5.05 6.14 1.24
N ARG A 8 -4.30 6.27 0.15
CA ARG A 8 -3.19 5.34 -0.14
C ARG A 8 -2.00 5.51 0.81
N ILE A 9 -1.77 6.71 1.30
CA ILE A 9 -0.78 6.92 2.36
C ILE A 9 -1.20 6.16 3.64
N LEU A 10 -2.47 6.24 4.02
CA LEU A 10 -2.97 5.50 5.19
C LEU A 10 -2.80 3.99 5.00
N ILE A 11 -3.12 3.47 3.82
CA ILE A 11 -2.91 2.06 3.51
C ILE A 11 -1.44 1.67 3.70
N PHE A 12 -0.54 2.47 3.15
CA PHE A 12 0.89 2.23 3.29
C PHE A 12 1.32 2.26 4.76
N ASP A 13 0.88 3.27 5.51
CA ASP A 13 1.27 3.43 6.91
C ASP A 13 0.78 2.26 7.77
N ILE A 14 -0.45 1.79 7.53
CA ILE A 14 -1.00 0.62 8.25
C ILE A 14 -0.18 -0.63 7.93
N LEU A 15 0.07 -0.90 6.65
CA LEU A 15 0.86 -2.06 6.25
C LEU A 15 2.29 -2.00 6.81
N ASN A 16 2.86 -0.80 6.82
CA ASN A 16 4.21 -0.60 7.35
C ASN A 16 4.26 -0.90 8.86
N GLU A 17 3.26 -0.46 9.63
CA GLU A 17 3.18 -0.79 11.06
C GLU A 17 3.05 -2.30 11.29
N ILE A 18 2.20 -2.95 10.51
CA ILE A 18 1.99 -4.39 10.64
C ILE A 18 3.28 -5.16 10.37
N HIS A 19 3.97 -4.83 9.28
CA HIS A 19 5.14 -5.58 8.83
C HIS A 19 6.42 -5.23 9.58
N GLN A 20 6.58 -3.97 10.00
CA GLN A 20 7.82 -3.53 10.65
C GLN A 20 7.74 -3.49 12.17
N LYS A 21 6.55 -3.21 12.73
CA LYS A 21 6.39 -3.03 14.18
C LYS A 21 5.60 -4.16 14.83
N ASN A 22 5.17 -5.16 14.07
CA ASN A 22 4.36 -6.28 14.55
C ASN A 22 3.07 -5.85 15.25
N ILE A 23 2.50 -4.71 14.87
CA ILE A 23 1.21 -4.27 15.35
C ILE A 23 0.15 -5.04 14.56
N ASN A 24 -0.88 -5.57 15.23
CA ASN A 24 -1.92 -6.29 14.50
C ASN A 24 -2.79 -5.33 13.69
N PHE A 25 -3.53 -5.88 12.72
CA PHE A 25 -4.31 -5.10 11.77
C PHE A 25 -5.33 -4.20 12.46
N ASP A 26 -6.14 -4.76 13.37
CA ASP A 26 -7.21 -3.99 13.99
C ASP A 26 -6.66 -2.81 14.80
N ASP A 27 -5.59 -3.03 15.53
CA ASP A 27 -4.96 -1.96 16.33
C ASP A 27 -4.34 -0.89 15.43
N SER A 28 -3.66 -1.27 14.36
CA SER A 28 -3.07 -0.32 13.44
C SER A 28 -4.13 0.49 12.71
N PHE A 29 -5.19 -0.17 12.24
CA PHE A 29 -6.30 0.48 11.56
C PHE A 29 -6.95 1.53 12.48
N LEU A 30 -7.28 1.14 13.72
CA LEU A 30 -7.90 2.04 14.68
C LEU A 30 -6.97 3.21 15.02
N HIS A 31 -5.74 2.92 15.37
CA HIS A 31 -4.74 3.91 15.75
C HIS A 31 -4.53 4.99 14.69
N LEU A 32 -4.44 4.60 13.42
CA LEU A 32 -4.14 5.53 12.33
C LEU A 32 -5.37 6.21 11.76
N THR A 33 -6.59 5.73 12.05
CA THR A 33 -7.82 6.31 11.49
C THR A 33 -8.75 6.96 12.51
N GLN A 34 -8.53 6.76 13.81
CA GLN A 34 -9.49 7.16 14.84
C GLN A 34 -9.75 8.68 14.89
N ASN A 35 -8.75 9.50 14.58
CA ASN A 35 -8.87 10.95 14.62
C ASN A 35 -9.14 11.58 13.26
N LEU A 36 -9.42 10.75 12.25
CA LEU A 36 -9.67 11.20 10.89
C LEU A 36 -11.16 11.12 10.59
N ASN A 37 -11.64 12.13 9.86
CA ASN A 37 -13.03 12.16 9.42
C ASN A 37 -13.15 11.46 8.07
N LEU A 38 -12.99 10.13 8.07
CA LEU A 38 -13.09 9.31 6.86
C LEU A 38 -14.55 8.95 6.62
N ASP A 39 -15.00 9.04 5.36
CA ASP A 39 -16.31 8.53 5.01
C ASP A 39 -16.29 6.99 4.94
N ASP A 40 -17.48 6.38 4.87
CA ASP A 40 -17.60 4.92 4.87
C ASP A 40 -16.91 4.27 3.68
N ARG A 41 -16.95 4.94 2.53
CA ARG A 41 -16.34 4.43 1.30
C ARG A 41 -14.82 4.33 1.44
N ASP A 42 -14.19 5.39 1.94
CA ASP A 42 -12.74 5.41 2.10
C ASP A 42 -12.30 4.43 3.19
N ARG A 43 -13.06 4.34 4.29
CA ARG A 43 -12.80 3.40 5.37
C ARG A 43 -12.86 1.97 4.86
N SER A 44 -13.89 1.64 4.08
CA SER A 44 -14.03 0.31 3.47
C SER A 44 -12.90 0.01 2.49
N MET A 45 -12.49 0.98 1.70
CA MET A 45 -11.37 0.82 0.77
C MET A 45 -10.09 0.50 1.50
N ILE A 46 -9.76 1.27 2.54
CA ILE A 46 -8.55 1.04 3.33
C ILE A 46 -8.58 -0.38 3.91
N TYR A 47 -9.69 -0.75 4.54
CA TYR A 47 -9.85 -2.07 5.14
C TYR A 47 -9.63 -3.19 4.11
N ASN A 48 -10.28 -3.08 2.97
CA ASN A 48 -10.21 -4.11 1.93
C ASN A 48 -8.83 -4.23 1.30
N VAL A 49 -8.17 -3.10 1.04
CA VAL A 49 -6.81 -3.14 0.47
C VAL A 49 -5.84 -3.76 1.46
N VAL A 50 -5.88 -3.34 2.72
CA VAL A 50 -4.97 -3.88 3.73
C VAL A 50 -5.20 -5.37 3.94
N LEU A 51 -6.47 -5.78 4.09
CA LEU A 51 -6.81 -7.18 4.33
C LEU A 51 -6.35 -8.06 3.16
N ASN A 52 -6.63 -7.65 1.93
CA ASN A 52 -6.23 -8.42 0.74
C ASN A 52 -4.71 -8.41 0.54
N SER A 53 -4.03 -7.32 0.91
CA SER A 53 -2.56 -7.28 0.87
C SER A 53 -1.96 -8.31 1.83
N ILE A 54 -2.51 -8.41 3.03
CA ILE A 54 -2.06 -9.41 4.01
C ILE A 54 -2.32 -10.83 3.50
N ARG A 55 -3.53 -11.08 2.99
CA ARG A 55 -3.91 -12.41 2.48
C ARG A 55 -3.02 -12.90 1.35
N ASN A 56 -2.61 -11.99 0.48
CA ASN A 56 -1.86 -12.33 -0.74
C ASN A 56 -0.37 -12.01 -0.63
N ASN A 57 0.10 -11.64 0.56
CA ASN A 57 1.48 -11.20 0.77
C ASN A 57 2.50 -12.24 0.31
N PHE A 58 2.29 -13.50 0.66
CA PHE A 58 3.23 -14.56 0.31
C PHE A 58 3.38 -14.69 -1.20
N TYR A 59 2.26 -14.76 -1.91
CA TYR A 59 2.28 -14.90 -3.36
C TYR A 59 2.90 -13.69 -4.05
N ILE A 60 2.46 -12.49 -3.69
CA ILE A 60 2.95 -11.26 -4.32
C ILE A 60 4.43 -11.04 -4.01
N SER A 61 4.86 -11.34 -2.78
CA SER A 61 6.28 -11.21 -2.40
C SER A 61 7.17 -12.15 -3.21
N ASN A 62 6.70 -13.38 -3.47
CA ASN A 62 7.44 -14.31 -4.31
C ASN A 62 7.57 -13.80 -5.74
N VAL A 63 6.50 -13.22 -6.30
CA VAL A 63 6.54 -12.61 -7.62
C VAL A 63 7.51 -11.43 -7.64
N LEU A 64 7.44 -10.55 -6.65
CA LEU A 64 8.33 -9.39 -6.56
C LEU A 64 9.80 -9.77 -6.46
N ASN A 65 10.12 -10.89 -5.81
CA ASN A 65 11.51 -11.35 -5.69
C ASN A 65 12.15 -11.65 -7.04
N ASN A 66 11.36 -11.87 -8.10
CA ASN A 66 11.88 -12.06 -9.46
C ASN A 66 12.25 -10.75 -10.13
N PHE A 67 11.78 -9.60 -9.63
CA PHE A 67 11.97 -8.30 -10.25
C PHE A 67 12.78 -7.34 -9.40
N LEU A 68 12.89 -7.59 -8.10
CA LEU A 68 13.56 -6.68 -7.17
C LEU A 68 14.89 -7.28 -6.70
N GLN A 69 15.87 -6.40 -6.49
CA GLN A 69 17.13 -6.80 -5.87
C GLN A 69 16.88 -7.15 -4.40
N LYS A 70 17.67 -8.07 -3.86
CA LYS A 70 17.54 -8.52 -2.47
C LYS A 70 17.62 -7.36 -1.47
N LYS A 71 18.43 -6.35 -1.76
CA LYS A 71 18.62 -5.19 -0.89
C LYS A 71 17.53 -4.12 -1.03
N THR A 72 16.52 -4.34 -1.86
CA THR A 72 15.39 -3.42 -1.97
C THR A 72 14.73 -3.27 -0.61
N SER A 73 14.46 -2.03 -0.20
CA SER A 73 13.92 -1.76 1.13
C SER A 73 12.54 -2.41 1.33
N LEU A 74 12.24 -2.75 2.58
CA LEU A 74 10.92 -3.30 2.93
C LEU A 74 9.81 -2.30 2.62
N LYS A 75 10.06 -1.01 2.79
CA LYS A 75 9.06 0.03 2.50
C LYS A 75 8.65 0.03 1.04
N ILE A 76 9.58 -0.12 0.11
CA ILE A 76 9.28 -0.22 -1.32
C ILE A 76 8.47 -1.47 -1.59
N ARG A 77 8.83 -2.60 -0.98
CA ARG A 77 8.10 -3.86 -1.13
C ARG A 77 6.67 -3.76 -0.62
N ILE A 78 6.47 -3.10 0.52
CA ILE A 78 5.14 -2.86 1.09
C ILE A 78 4.30 -1.98 0.17
N LEU A 79 4.89 -0.92 -0.35
CA LEU A 79 4.17 -0.03 -1.27
C LEU A 79 3.74 -0.76 -2.54
N LEU A 80 4.63 -1.57 -3.12
CA LEU A 80 4.32 -2.38 -4.28
C LEU A 80 3.27 -3.44 -3.98
N LEU A 81 3.33 -4.06 -2.80
CA LEU A 81 2.33 -5.03 -2.37
C LEU A 81 0.93 -4.42 -2.39
N SER A 82 0.77 -3.23 -1.82
CA SER A 82 -0.53 -2.57 -1.79
C SER A 82 -1.03 -2.21 -3.18
N ALA A 83 -0.14 -1.71 -4.04
CA ALA A 83 -0.50 -1.32 -5.40
C ALA A 83 -0.91 -2.54 -6.25
N ILE A 84 -0.14 -3.61 -6.18
CA ILE A 84 -0.43 -4.83 -6.94
C ILE A 84 -1.75 -5.45 -6.46
N THR A 85 -2.00 -5.43 -5.15
CA THR A 85 -3.27 -5.90 -4.60
C THR A 85 -4.45 -5.14 -5.18
N GLN A 86 -4.34 -3.82 -5.28
CA GLN A 86 -5.40 -2.99 -5.85
C GLN A 86 -5.68 -3.33 -7.30
N ILE A 87 -4.64 -3.58 -8.08
CA ILE A 87 -4.77 -3.86 -9.52
C ILE A 87 -5.29 -5.28 -9.76
N LEU A 88 -4.70 -6.28 -9.10
CA LEU A 88 -4.97 -7.69 -9.40
C LEU A 88 -6.21 -8.23 -8.70
N TYR A 89 -6.49 -7.78 -7.48
CA TYR A 89 -7.53 -8.41 -6.66
C TYR A 89 -8.76 -7.53 -6.44
N LEU A 90 -8.63 -6.21 -6.65
CA LEU A 90 -9.73 -5.27 -6.39
C LEU A 90 -10.18 -4.53 -7.65
N ASP A 91 -9.64 -4.88 -8.81
CA ASP A 91 -10.01 -4.33 -10.11
C ASP A 91 -9.90 -2.81 -10.22
N PHE A 92 -9.00 -2.21 -9.47
CA PHE A 92 -8.73 -0.78 -9.60
C PHE A 92 -7.97 -0.54 -10.90
N LYS A 93 -8.24 0.59 -11.54
CA LYS A 93 -7.60 0.92 -12.81
C LYS A 93 -6.11 1.12 -12.64
N ASN A 94 -5.32 0.45 -13.47
CA ASN A 94 -3.87 0.43 -13.40
C ASN A 94 -3.28 1.85 -13.37
N TYR A 95 -3.71 2.74 -14.29
CA TYR A 95 -3.12 4.07 -14.36
C TYR A 95 -3.41 4.91 -13.10
N ALA A 96 -4.59 4.75 -12.51
CA ALA A 96 -4.95 5.48 -11.31
C ALA A 96 -4.11 5.02 -10.11
N VAL A 97 -3.96 3.69 -9.95
CA VAL A 97 -3.14 3.13 -8.88
C VAL A 97 -1.68 3.52 -9.06
N THR A 98 -1.16 3.42 -10.28
CA THR A 98 0.23 3.76 -10.58
C THR A 98 0.52 5.23 -10.27
N ASN A 99 -0.32 6.15 -10.75
CA ASN A 99 -0.13 7.58 -10.50
C ASN A 99 -0.13 7.91 -9.02
N ASP A 100 -1.10 7.38 -8.27
CA ASP A 100 -1.21 7.66 -6.84
C ASP A 100 -0.07 7.01 -6.05
N THR A 101 0.34 5.80 -6.44
CA THR A 101 1.45 5.08 -5.78
C THR A 101 2.77 5.83 -5.99
N VAL A 102 3.00 6.36 -7.18
CA VAL A 102 4.18 7.20 -7.45
C VAL A 102 4.16 8.45 -6.56
N GLU A 103 2.99 9.08 -6.39
CA GLU A 103 2.88 10.24 -5.49
C GLU A 103 3.17 9.86 -4.03
N VAL A 104 2.67 8.73 -3.56
CA VAL A 104 2.99 8.23 -2.21
C VAL A 104 4.49 8.02 -2.08
N ALA A 105 5.13 7.42 -3.08
CA ALA A 105 6.57 7.21 -3.07
C ALA A 105 7.34 8.52 -2.93
N LYS A 106 6.93 9.56 -3.67
CA LYS A 106 7.55 10.88 -3.57
C LYS A 106 7.41 11.46 -2.16
N ILE A 107 6.22 11.37 -1.58
CA ILE A 107 5.94 11.90 -0.24
C ILE A 107 6.75 11.15 0.82
N LYS A 108 6.86 9.84 0.69
CA LYS A 108 7.63 9.00 1.62
C LYS A 108 9.12 8.95 1.31
N LYS A 109 9.57 9.68 0.29
CA LYS A 109 10.98 9.74 -0.15
C LYS A 109 11.53 8.37 -0.56
N LEU A 110 10.67 7.58 -1.21
CA LEU A 110 11.04 6.32 -1.83
C LEU A 110 11.30 6.55 -3.33
N ASN A 111 11.93 5.59 -4.01
CA ASN A 111 12.29 5.75 -5.42
C ASN A 111 11.04 5.69 -6.33
N PRO A 112 10.52 6.83 -6.81
CA PRO A 112 9.32 6.83 -7.64
C PRO A 112 9.55 6.22 -9.02
N GLY A 113 10.78 6.31 -9.55
CA GLY A 113 11.12 5.72 -10.84
C GLY A 113 11.02 4.20 -10.83
N LEU A 114 11.49 3.57 -9.75
CA LEU A 114 11.37 2.12 -9.60
C LEU A 114 9.90 1.70 -9.54
N ILE A 115 9.09 2.41 -8.79
CA ILE A 115 7.66 2.14 -8.68
C ILE A 115 7.00 2.25 -10.06
N ASN A 116 7.28 3.33 -10.77
CA ASN A 116 6.69 3.57 -12.08
C ASN A 116 7.09 2.51 -13.10
N SER A 117 8.32 2.01 -13.04
CA SER A 117 8.81 1.01 -13.99
C SER A 117 8.18 -0.37 -13.78
N LEU A 118 7.73 -0.68 -12.56
CA LEU A 118 7.17 -1.99 -12.23
C LEU A 118 5.65 -2.06 -12.33
N LEU A 119 4.97 -0.94 -12.26
CA LEU A 119 3.52 -0.87 -12.38
C LEU A 119 3.11 -0.41 -13.77
#